data_06463b389aeab83ee7a6a071703aec0f
#
_entry.id   06463b389aeab83ee7a6a071703aec0f
#
_cell.length_a   1.000
_cell.length_b   1.000
_cell.length_c   1.000
_cell.angle_alpha   90.00
_cell.angle_beta   90.00
_cell.angle_gamma   90.00
#
_symmetry.space_group_name_H-M   'P 1'
#
loop_
_entity.id
_entity.type
_entity.pdbx_description
1 polymer ?
#
loop_
_entity_poly.entity_id
_entity_poly.type
_entity_poly.pdbx_seq_one_letter_code
_entity_poly.pdbx_strand_id
1 'polypeptide(L)'
;MGRNAAMRLKDLAEHLGLSQTTVSRALNGYPEVNEATRRRVAEAANLLGYRPNASALRLATGRAGAVGLVLRGADELGPHMSEFLSGVGSYMASQEIDMLVSTVASHQEELAAYRRLAASQKVDAVILHSPTISDERAELLMDLKIPFVLHGRTNIGHPVAWLDIDNTSALERATSHLLDLGHRRIALLNGVKGRTFAQHREIGYRAALTARGLSVDPALVGNSAFTDEIAFRMAQAMLEQRPRPTAFLAGSMMTALGVFRAIRQAGLQL
;
A
#
# COMPACT_ATOMS: atom_id res chain seq x y z
N MET A 1 14.77 29.14 -25.14
CA MET A 1 14.50 27.82 -25.71
C MET A 1 12.98 27.62 -25.70
N GLY A 2 12.33 27.73 -26.89
CA GLY A 2 10.89 27.60 -27.03
C GLY A 2 10.44 26.19 -26.72
N ARG A 3 9.43 26.04 -25.87
CA ARG A 3 8.70 24.77 -25.69
C ARG A 3 8.17 24.39 -27.08
N ASN A 4 8.65 23.28 -27.68
CA ASN A 4 8.01 22.65 -28.82
C ASN A 4 6.53 22.47 -28.43
N ALA A 5 5.63 23.13 -29.12
CA ALA A 5 4.21 22.98 -28.88
C ALA A 5 3.85 21.52 -29.11
N ALA A 6 3.34 20.86 -28.08
CA ALA A 6 2.95 19.46 -28.19
C ALA A 6 1.91 19.32 -29.30
N MET A 7 2.09 18.34 -30.20
CA MET A 7 1.15 18.01 -31.29
C MET A 7 -0.27 17.87 -30.72
N ARG A 8 -1.22 18.57 -31.30
CA ARG A 8 -2.63 18.51 -30.87
C ARG A 8 -3.43 17.56 -31.75
N LEU A 9 -4.56 17.07 -31.25
CA LEU A 9 -5.48 16.23 -32.04
C LEU A 9 -5.87 16.85 -33.37
N LYS A 10 -6.04 18.17 -33.38
CA LYS A 10 -6.35 18.93 -34.61
C LYS A 10 -5.23 18.80 -35.64
N ASP A 11 -4.00 18.94 -35.22
CA ASP A 11 -2.83 18.90 -36.09
C ASP A 11 -2.63 17.49 -36.70
N LEU A 12 -2.90 16.45 -35.92
CA LEU A 12 -2.91 15.05 -36.38
C LEU A 12 -4.05 14.78 -37.38
N ALA A 13 -5.23 15.33 -37.09
CA ALA A 13 -6.40 15.19 -37.99
C ALA A 13 -6.15 15.87 -39.34
N GLU A 14 -5.59 17.09 -39.35
CA GLU A 14 -5.20 17.80 -40.55
C GLU A 14 -4.15 17.02 -41.34
N HIS A 15 -3.12 16.49 -40.71
CA HIS A 15 -2.08 15.67 -41.34
C HIS A 15 -2.66 14.44 -42.06
N LEU A 16 -3.67 13.81 -41.44
CA LEU A 16 -4.30 12.60 -41.95
C LEU A 16 -5.44 12.89 -42.98
N GLY A 17 -5.88 14.11 -43.12
CA GLY A 17 -7.06 14.48 -43.91
C GLY A 17 -8.37 13.91 -43.35
N LEU A 18 -8.44 13.73 -42.02
CA LEU A 18 -9.58 13.16 -41.32
C LEU A 18 -10.21 14.19 -40.36
N SER A 19 -11.47 13.95 -39.98
CA SER A 19 -12.07 14.75 -38.91
C SER A 19 -11.44 14.44 -37.54
N GLN A 20 -11.38 15.43 -36.64
CA GLN A 20 -10.91 15.21 -35.27
C GLN A 20 -11.70 14.09 -34.56
N THR A 21 -12.99 14.00 -34.82
CA THR A 21 -13.87 12.96 -34.29
C THR A 21 -13.43 11.58 -34.78
N THR A 22 -13.13 11.43 -36.08
CA THR A 22 -12.66 10.17 -36.66
C THR A 22 -11.32 9.74 -36.04
N VAL A 23 -10.37 10.67 -35.93
CA VAL A 23 -9.05 10.42 -35.31
C VAL A 23 -9.19 10.04 -33.84
N SER A 24 -10.02 10.77 -33.08
CA SER A 24 -10.29 10.45 -31.68
C SER A 24 -10.89 9.05 -31.50
N ARG A 25 -11.91 8.72 -32.32
CA ARG A 25 -12.54 7.38 -32.28
C ARG A 25 -11.57 6.27 -32.69
N ALA A 26 -10.72 6.51 -33.67
CA ALA A 26 -9.69 5.57 -34.11
C ALA A 26 -8.71 5.26 -32.95
N LEU A 27 -8.20 6.30 -32.28
CA LEU A 27 -7.26 6.18 -31.18
C LEU A 27 -7.88 5.47 -29.96
N ASN A 28 -9.18 5.64 -29.73
CA ASN A 28 -9.91 5.01 -28.62
C ASN A 28 -10.52 3.64 -29.00
N GLY A 29 -10.21 3.08 -30.16
CA GLY A 29 -10.62 1.73 -30.54
C GLY A 29 -12.11 1.55 -30.82
N TYR A 30 -12.85 2.61 -31.14
CA TYR A 30 -14.28 2.53 -31.41
C TYR A 30 -14.57 1.63 -32.62
N PRO A 31 -15.56 0.73 -32.52
CA PRO A 31 -15.82 -0.28 -33.56
C PRO A 31 -16.30 0.32 -34.91
N GLU A 32 -16.84 1.53 -34.89
CA GLU A 32 -17.30 2.21 -36.12
C GLU A 32 -16.15 2.65 -37.01
N VAL A 33 -14.89 2.68 -36.53
CA VAL A 33 -13.73 3.00 -37.34
C VAL A 33 -13.10 1.70 -37.83
N ASN A 34 -12.98 1.54 -39.14
CA ASN A 34 -12.37 0.36 -39.74
C ASN A 34 -10.90 0.20 -39.33
N GLU A 35 -10.41 -1.04 -39.35
CA GLU A 35 -9.09 -1.38 -38.86
C GLU A 35 -7.94 -0.70 -39.62
N ALA A 36 -8.09 -0.53 -40.95
CA ALA A 36 -7.11 0.16 -41.78
C ALA A 36 -6.94 1.62 -41.36
N THR A 37 -8.04 2.30 -41.05
CA THR A 37 -8.02 3.68 -40.58
C THR A 37 -7.44 3.76 -39.17
N ARG A 38 -7.79 2.81 -38.24
CA ARG A 38 -7.20 2.75 -36.91
C ARG A 38 -5.68 2.61 -36.97
N ARG A 39 -5.18 1.67 -37.76
CA ARG A 39 -3.74 1.46 -37.96
C ARG A 39 -3.04 2.70 -38.52
N ARG A 40 -3.59 3.31 -39.57
CA ARG A 40 -3.05 4.53 -40.20
C ARG A 40 -2.96 5.69 -39.17
N VAL A 41 -3.99 5.86 -38.32
CA VAL A 41 -4.02 6.89 -37.28
C VAL A 41 -2.98 6.60 -36.19
N ALA A 42 -2.85 5.33 -35.73
CA ALA A 42 -1.88 4.93 -34.73
C ALA A 42 -0.43 5.12 -35.20
N GLU A 43 -0.13 4.74 -36.45
CA GLU A 43 1.19 4.95 -37.07
C GLU A 43 1.55 6.44 -37.16
N ALA A 44 0.63 7.28 -37.63
CA ALA A 44 0.85 8.71 -37.70
C ALA A 44 1.00 9.36 -36.32
N ALA A 45 0.22 8.94 -35.35
CA ALA A 45 0.33 9.42 -33.97
C ALA A 45 1.71 9.12 -33.41
N ASN A 46 2.22 7.89 -33.59
CA ASN A 46 3.57 7.50 -33.16
C ASN A 46 4.67 8.29 -33.89
N LEU A 47 4.56 8.40 -35.21
CA LEU A 47 5.55 9.11 -36.03
C LEU A 47 5.66 10.60 -35.67
N LEU A 48 4.53 11.24 -35.41
CA LEU A 48 4.44 12.68 -35.10
C LEU A 48 4.56 12.98 -33.61
N GLY A 49 4.75 11.97 -32.76
CA GLY A 49 4.87 12.11 -31.31
C GLY A 49 3.58 12.63 -30.65
N TYR A 50 2.41 12.40 -31.28
CA TYR A 50 1.14 12.76 -30.66
C TYR A 50 0.86 11.89 -29.45
N ARG A 51 0.52 12.54 -28.34
CA ARG A 51 0.02 11.90 -27.13
C ARG A 51 -1.38 12.40 -26.84
N PRO A 52 -2.37 11.52 -26.61
CA PRO A 52 -3.70 11.96 -26.19
C PRO A 52 -3.61 12.85 -24.95
N ASN A 53 -4.37 13.91 -24.93
CA ASN A 53 -4.47 14.75 -23.74
C ASN A 53 -5.25 13.97 -22.67
N ALA A 54 -4.61 13.66 -21.54
CA ALA A 54 -5.22 12.89 -20.44
C ALA A 54 -6.55 13.51 -19.95
N SER A 55 -6.65 14.85 -19.94
CA SER A 55 -7.89 15.53 -19.56
C SER A 55 -9.00 15.34 -20.60
N ALA A 56 -8.65 15.36 -21.90
CA ALA A 56 -9.62 15.10 -22.97
C ALA A 56 -10.05 13.64 -23.00
N LEU A 57 -9.11 12.70 -22.76
CA LEU A 57 -9.41 11.27 -22.66
C LEU A 57 -10.34 10.99 -21.47
N ARG A 58 -10.06 11.58 -20.33
CA ARG A 58 -10.92 11.50 -19.13
C ARG A 58 -12.33 12.00 -19.40
N LEU A 59 -12.45 13.17 -20.08
CA LEU A 59 -13.76 13.72 -20.43
C LEU A 59 -14.52 12.80 -21.39
N ALA A 60 -13.82 12.15 -22.32
CA ALA A 60 -14.43 11.25 -23.29
C ALA A 60 -14.79 9.87 -22.73
N THR A 61 -13.99 9.34 -21.81
CA THR A 61 -14.13 7.97 -21.26
C THR A 61 -14.73 7.92 -19.87
N GLY A 62 -14.74 9.03 -19.14
CA GLY A 62 -15.09 9.10 -17.73
C GLY A 62 -14.05 8.44 -16.79
N ARG A 63 -12.88 8.03 -17.32
CA ARG A 63 -11.81 7.35 -16.58
C ARG A 63 -10.60 8.25 -16.38
N ALA A 64 -10.05 8.23 -15.18
CA ALA A 64 -8.83 8.95 -14.84
C ALA A 64 -7.57 8.25 -15.38
N GLY A 65 -7.60 6.93 -15.53
CA GLY A 65 -6.44 6.10 -15.85
C GLY A 65 -5.44 6.04 -14.68
N ALA A 66 -5.90 6.23 -13.45
CA ALA A 66 -5.02 6.27 -12.29
C ALA A 66 -5.65 5.63 -11.06
N VAL A 67 -4.81 5.06 -10.19
CA VAL A 67 -5.17 4.54 -8.87
C VAL A 67 -4.47 5.33 -7.79
N GLY A 68 -5.21 5.72 -6.75
CA GLY A 68 -4.73 6.51 -5.63
C GLY A 68 -4.18 5.66 -4.49
N LEU A 69 -3.14 6.15 -3.84
CA LEU A 69 -2.63 5.63 -2.58
C LEU A 69 -2.31 6.80 -1.67
N VAL A 70 -2.90 6.84 -0.48
CA VAL A 70 -2.60 7.87 0.53
C VAL A 70 -1.84 7.21 1.68
N LEU A 71 -0.65 7.74 1.98
CA LEU A 71 0.23 7.25 3.03
C LEU A 71 0.34 8.28 4.15
N ARG A 72 0.23 7.83 5.40
CA ARG A 72 0.30 8.69 6.57
C ARG A 72 1.62 8.57 7.30
N GLY A 73 2.42 9.65 7.25
CA GLY A 73 3.69 9.75 7.96
C GLY A 73 4.86 9.07 7.24
N ALA A 74 6.06 9.40 7.70
CA ALA A 74 7.30 8.82 7.17
C ALA A 74 7.46 7.33 7.53
N ASP A 75 6.82 6.88 8.62
CA ASP A 75 6.92 5.52 9.13
C ASP A 75 6.30 4.48 8.19
N GLU A 76 5.35 4.90 7.34
CA GLU A 76 4.76 4.06 6.30
C GLU A 76 5.66 3.93 5.05
N LEU A 77 6.74 4.72 4.94
CA LEU A 77 7.65 4.74 3.80
C LEU A 77 8.88 3.82 3.95
N GLY A 78 8.83 2.85 4.84
CA GLY A 78 9.92 1.89 5.06
C GLY A 78 10.18 0.95 3.85
N PRO A 79 11.20 0.07 3.95
CA PRO A 79 11.61 -0.86 2.88
C PRO A 79 10.44 -1.69 2.31
N HIS A 80 9.54 -2.16 3.16
CA HIS A 80 8.35 -2.90 2.74
C HIS A 80 7.45 -2.09 1.80
N MET A 81 7.26 -0.79 2.06
CA MET A 81 6.46 0.07 1.18
C MET A 81 7.16 0.30 -0.16
N SER A 82 8.49 0.41 -0.18
CA SER A 82 9.24 0.53 -1.43
C SER A 82 9.06 -0.69 -2.32
N GLU A 83 9.11 -1.89 -1.75
CA GLU A 83 8.85 -3.15 -2.48
C GLU A 83 7.40 -3.21 -2.98
N PHE A 84 6.44 -2.84 -2.12
CA PHE A 84 5.02 -2.78 -2.48
C PHE A 84 4.79 -1.80 -3.64
N LEU A 85 5.30 -0.58 -3.56
CA LEU A 85 5.17 0.43 -4.62
C LEU A 85 5.82 -0.02 -5.92
N SER A 86 6.99 -0.68 -5.84
CA SER A 86 7.67 -1.21 -7.02
C SER A 86 6.84 -2.31 -7.71
N GLY A 87 6.32 -3.26 -6.94
CA GLY A 87 5.50 -4.35 -7.47
C GLY A 87 4.20 -3.87 -8.09
N VAL A 88 3.43 -3.07 -7.35
CA VAL A 88 2.14 -2.54 -7.82
C VAL A 88 2.35 -1.58 -8.98
N GLY A 89 3.33 -0.67 -8.88
CA GLY A 89 3.63 0.30 -9.94
C GLY A 89 4.06 -0.36 -11.25
N SER A 90 4.89 -1.40 -11.19
CA SER A 90 5.30 -2.16 -12.38
C SER A 90 4.10 -2.83 -13.07
N TYR A 91 3.20 -3.44 -12.30
CA TYR A 91 1.99 -4.03 -12.85
C TYR A 91 1.06 -2.98 -13.46
N MET A 92 0.80 -1.88 -12.76
CA MET A 92 -0.05 -0.79 -13.25
C MET A 92 0.50 -0.16 -14.53
N ALA A 93 1.82 0.06 -14.60
CA ALA A 93 2.47 0.58 -15.80
C ALA A 93 2.27 -0.34 -17.01
N SER A 94 2.29 -1.68 -16.81
CA SER A 94 1.99 -2.65 -17.87
C SER A 94 0.54 -2.59 -18.37
N GLN A 95 -0.36 -2.02 -17.58
CA GLN A 95 -1.78 -1.80 -17.90
C GLN A 95 -2.08 -0.36 -18.31
N GLU A 96 -1.06 0.47 -18.52
CA GLU A 96 -1.20 1.91 -18.83
C GLU A 96 -2.00 2.68 -17.75
N ILE A 97 -1.88 2.26 -16.49
CA ILE A 97 -2.53 2.89 -15.33
C ILE A 97 -1.46 3.60 -14.50
N ASP A 98 -1.68 4.88 -14.19
CA ASP A 98 -0.82 5.66 -13.31
C ASP A 98 -1.09 5.36 -11.83
N MET A 99 -0.05 5.47 -10.98
CA MET A 99 -0.21 5.48 -9.54
C MET A 99 -0.05 6.90 -8.98
N LEU A 100 -1.10 7.41 -8.33
CA LEU A 100 -1.07 8.70 -7.64
C LEU A 100 -0.82 8.49 -6.15
N VAL A 101 0.41 8.72 -5.70
CA VAL A 101 0.77 8.61 -4.28
C VAL A 101 0.72 9.99 -3.63
N SER A 102 0.01 10.08 -2.50
CA SER A 102 -0.07 11.29 -1.66
C SER A 102 0.41 10.97 -0.25
N THR A 103 1.24 11.82 0.33
CA THR A 103 1.64 11.71 1.73
C THR A 103 0.95 12.79 2.57
N VAL A 104 0.53 12.42 3.78
CA VAL A 104 -0.17 13.30 4.71
C VAL A 104 0.38 13.11 6.13
N ALA A 105 0.24 14.14 6.98
CA ALA A 105 0.79 14.10 8.33
C ALA A 105 -0.20 13.58 9.38
N SER A 106 -1.50 13.67 9.11
CA SER A 106 -2.53 13.32 10.09
C SER A 106 -3.68 12.51 9.48
N HIS A 107 -4.46 11.86 10.35
CA HIS A 107 -5.67 11.16 9.94
C HIS A 107 -6.72 12.11 9.31
N GLN A 108 -6.85 13.31 9.82
CA GLN A 108 -7.77 14.30 9.25
C GLN A 108 -7.35 14.72 7.84
N GLU A 109 -6.05 14.91 7.61
CA GLU A 109 -5.52 15.19 6.28
C GLU A 109 -5.71 14.01 5.32
N GLU A 110 -5.61 12.78 5.84
CA GLU A 110 -5.87 11.55 5.07
C GLU A 110 -7.31 11.51 4.57
N LEU A 111 -8.30 11.73 5.45
CA LEU A 111 -9.71 11.81 5.07
C LEU A 111 -9.97 12.98 4.09
N ALA A 112 -9.33 14.13 4.30
CA ALA A 112 -9.42 15.25 3.38
C ALA A 112 -8.81 14.94 2.01
N ALA A 113 -7.73 14.15 1.96
CA ALA A 113 -7.13 13.70 0.71
C ALA A 113 -8.09 12.81 -0.09
N TYR A 114 -8.78 11.87 0.53
CA TYR A 114 -9.79 11.05 -0.15
C TYR A 114 -10.95 11.90 -0.69
N ARG A 115 -11.46 12.88 0.08
CA ARG A 115 -12.49 13.82 -0.42
C ARG A 115 -12.00 14.63 -1.61
N ARG A 116 -10.75 15.08 -1.61
CA ARG A 116 -10.15 15.79 -2.76
C ARG A 116 -10.00 14.88 -3.98
N LEU A 117 -9.59 13.63 -3.80
CA LEU A 117 -9.49 12.66 -4.90
C LEU A 117 -10.85 12.42 -5.54
N ALA A 118 -11.90 12.27 -4.73
CA ALA A 118 -13.29 12.15 -5.20
C ALA A 118 -13.73 13.38 -6.00
N ALA A 119 -13.63 14.55 -5.41
CA ALA A 119 -14.08 15.81 -6.03
C ALA A 119 -13.34 16.14 -7.33
N SER A 120 -12.05 15.79 -7.41
CA SER A 120 -11.23 16.08 -8.59
C SER A 120 -11.27 14.98 -9.67
N GLN A 121 -11.90 13.84 -9.37
CA GLN A 121 -11.95 12.67 -10.27
C GLN A 121 -10.58 12.28 -10.83
N LYS A 122 -9.51 12.42 -10.03
CA LYS A 122 -8.13 12.16 -10.46
C LYS A 122 -7.74 10.69 -10.44
N VAL A 123 -8.57 9.85 -9.82
CA VAL A 123 -8.34 8.41 -9.71
C VAL A 123 -9.63 7.65 -9.98
N ASP A 124 -9.51 6.46 -10.53
CA ASP A 124 -10.62 5.54 -10.77
C ASP A 124 -10.87 4.63 -9.57
N ALA A 125 -9.84 4.39 -8.77
CA ALA A 125 -9.90 3.57 -7.58
C ALA A 125 -8.81 3.98 -6.58
N VAL A 126 -8.89 3.41 -5.37
CA VAL A 126 -7.91 3.64 -4.29
C VAL A 126 -7.41 2.30 -3.74
N ILE A 127 -6.12 2.22 -3.45
CA ILE A 127 -5.56 1.19 -2.57
C ILE A 127 -5.54 1.78 -1.16
N LEU A 128 -6.27 1.17 -0.23
CA LEU A 128 -6.26 1.54 1.17
C LEU A 128 -5.28 0.65 1.92
N HIS A 129 -4.15 1.23 2.33
CA HIS A 129 -3.08 0.51 3.01
C HIS A 129 -3.25 0.50 4.52
N SER A 130 -2.79 -0.60 5.16
CA SER A 130 -2.74 -0.75 6.63
C SER A 130 -4.06 -0.37 7.32
N PRO A 131 -5.18 -1.05 7.04
CA PRO A 131 -6.46 -0.71 7.65
C PRO A 131 -6.48 -0.98 9.17
N THR A 132 -7.39 -0.27 9.83
CA THR A 132 -7.80 -0.56 11.21
C THR A 132 -8.95 -1.56 11.23
N ILE A 133 -9.29 -2.06 12.43
CA ILE A 133 -10.37 -3.05 12.60
C ILE A 133 -11.71 -2.52 12.11
N SER A 134 -12.06 -1.29 12.51
CA SER A 134 -13.21 -0.53 11.97
C SER A 134 -12.63 0.72 11.31
N ASP A 135 -12.51 0.69 9.99
CA ASP A 135 -11.74 1.70 9.26
C ASP A 135 -12.64 2.79 8.67
N GLU A 136 -12.64 3.96 9.30
CA GLU A 136 -13.39 5.14 8.86
C GLU A 136 -13.06 5.54 7.41
N ARG A 137 -11.83 5.27 6.93
CA ARG A 137 -11.44 5.57 5.55
C ARG A 137 -12.19 4.69 4.55
N ALA A 138 -12.39 3.41 4.91
CA ALA A 138 -13.15 2.49 4.07
C ALA A 138 -14.62 2.91 4.01
N GLU A 139 -15.23 3.29 5.13
CA GLU A 139 -16.60 3.83 5.18
C GLU A 139 -16.70 5.11 4.33
N LEU A 140 -15.76 6.05 4.49
CA LEU A 140 -15.71 7.27 3.68
C LEU A 140 -15.60 6.99 2.18
N LEU A 141 -14.75 6.04 1.77
CA LEU A 141 -14.61 5.68 0.34
C LEU A 141 -15.90 5.07 -0.23
N MET A 142 -16.64 4.29 0.58
CA MET A 142 -17.96 3.79 0.20
C MET A 142 -18.96 4.93 0.02
N ASP A 143 -19.03 5.86 0.95
CA ASP A 143 -19.92 7.03 0.88
C ASP A 143 -19.61 7.91 -0.34
N LEU A 144 -18.32 8.10 -0.64
CA LEU A 144 -17.84 8.83 -1.80
C LEU A 144 -18.01 8.04 -3.12
N LYS A 145 -18.42 6.77 -3.07
CA LYS A 145 -18.57 5.86 -4.21
C LYS A 145 -17.29 5.70 -5.03
N ILE A 146 -16.14 5.74 -4.36
CA ILE A 146 -14.85 5.47 -4.98
C ILE A 146 -14.56 3.97 -4.82
N PRO A 147 -14.35 3.22 -5.90
CA PRO A 147 -13.88 1.84 -5.82
C PRO A 147 -12.56 1.76 -5.05
N PHE A 148 -12.42 0.76 -4.19
CA PHE A 148 -11.16 0.56 -3.47
C PHE A 148 -10.90 -0.91 -3.17
N VAL A 149 -9.63 -1.21 -2.92
CA VAL A 149 -9.15 -2.48 -2.41
C VAL A 149 -8.33 -2.25 -1.15
N LEU A 150 -8.49 -3.11 -0.17
CA LEU A 150 -7.69 -3.08 1.05
C LEU A 150 -6.39 -3.88 0.87
N HIS A 151 -5.26 -3.29 1.20
CA HIS A 151 -4.04 -4.02 1.53
C HIS A 151 -4.02 -4.26 3.04
N GLY A 152 -4.62 -5.38 3.43
CA GLY A 152 -5.02 -5.74 4.78
C GLY A 152 -6.52 -6.03 4.88
N ARG A 153 -7.07 -6.13 6.09
CA ARG A 153 -8.49 -6.41 6.35
C ARG A 153 -9.08 -5.40 7.32
N THR A 154 -10.39 -5.17 7.19
CA THR A 154 -11.20 -4.39 8.12
C THR A 154 -12.53 -5.08 8.39
N ASN A 155 -13.23 -4.70 9.43
CA ASN A 155 -14.59 -5.16 9.74
C ASN A 155 -15.53 -3.94 9.82
N ILE A 156 -16.11 -3.56 8.69
CA ILE A 156 -17.04 -2.43 8.57
C ILE A 156 -18.47 -2.88 8.28
N GLY A 157 -18.79 -4.17 8.50
CA GLY A 157 -20.15 -4.70 8.31
C GLY A 157 -20.56 -4.90 6.84
N HIS A 158 -19.71 -4.59 5.87
CA HIS A 158 -19.97 -4.75 4.45
C HIS A 158 -18.82 -5.53 3.77
N PRO A 159 -19.11 -6.36 2.76
CA PRO A 159 -18.08 -7.03 1.98
C PRO A 159 -17.29 -6.01 1.16
N VAL A 160 -15.97 -6.04 1.28
CA VAL A 160 -15.03 -5.21 0.52
C VAL A 160 -13.92 -6.09 -0.06
N ALA A 161 -13.37 -5.68 -1.19
CA ALA A 161 -12.22 -6.37 -1.78
C ALA A 161 -10.97 -6.16 -0.91
N TRP A 162 -10.24 -7.22 -0.63
CA TRP A 162 -9.00 -7.14 0.14
C TRP A 162 -7.96 -8.17 -0.31
N LEU A 163 -6.70 -7.84 -0.06
CA LEU A 163 -5.56 -8.74 -0.12
C LEU A 163 -4.78 -8.61 1.17
N ASP A 164 -4.49 -9.72 1.84
CA ASP A 164 -3.75 -9.76 3.10
C ASP A 164 -2.94 -11.04 3.20
N ILE A 165 -1.89 -11.04 4.01
CA ILE A 165 -1.20 -12.23 4.45
C ILE A 165 -1.87 -12.79 5.71
N ASP A 166 -1.78 -14.10 5.93
CA ASP A 166 -2.27 -14.71 7.16
C ASP A 166 -1.34 -14.38 8.34
N ASN A 167 -1.50 -13.18 8.87
CA ASN A 167 -0.72 -12.66 9.97
C ASN A 167 -0.89 -13.51 11.25
N THR A 168 -2.05 -14.12 11.47
CA THR A 168 -2.31 -15.01 12.61
C THR A 168 -1.46 -16.26 12.52
N SER A 169 -1.61 -17.04 11.44
CA SER A 169 -0.83 -18.27 11.24
C SER A 169 0.68 -18.01 11.16
N ALA A 170 1.09 -16.88 10.57
CA ALA A 170 2.51 -16.52 10.49
C ALA A 170 3.14 -16.39 11.89
N LEU A 171 2.52 -15.62 12.79
CA LEU A 171 3.06 -15.42 14.14
C LEU A 171 2.83 -16.63 15.06
N GLU A 172 1.75 -17.38 14.87
CA GLU A 172 1.56 -18.65 15.58
C GLU A 172 2.69 -19.65 15.25
N ARG A 173 3.01 -19.83 13.98
CA ARG A 173 4.10 -20.72 13.54
C ARG A 173 5.47 -20.21 14.00
N ALA A 174 5.75 -18.93 13.88
CA ALA A 174 7.02 -18.35 14.33
C ALA A 174 7.21 -18.49 15.84
N THR A 175 6.14 -18.26 16.62
CA THR A 175 6.17 -18.42 18.07
C THR A 175 6.34 -19.89 18.45
N SER A 176 5.60 -20.78 17.79
CA SER A 176 5.71 -22.24 18.02
C SER A 176 7.12 -22.75 17.74
N HIS A 177 7.76 -22.28 16.67
CA HIS A 177 9.14 -22.62 16.35
C HIS A 177 10.10 -22.24 17.49
N LEU A 178 10.00 -21.03 18.05
CA LEU A 178 10.81 -20.61 19.19
C LEU A 178 10.53 -21.45 20.45
N LEU A 179 9.27 -21.83 20.66
CA LEU A 179 8.88 -22.72 21.76
C LEU A 179 9.46 -24.13 21.58
N ASP A 180 9.53 -24.66 20.37
CA ASP A 180 10.15 -25.94 20.04
C ASP A 180 11.67 -25.93 20.29
N LEU A 181 12.32 -24.76 20.06
CA LEU A 181 13.72 -24.54 20.43
C LEU A 181 13.97 -24.39 21.95
N GLY A 182 12.93 -24.47 22.78
CA GLY A 182 13.03 -24.42 24.24
C GLY A 182 12.82 -23.04 24.86
N HIS A 183 12.61 -21.99 24.07
CA HIS A 183 12.29 -20.66 24.61
C HIS A 183 10.94 -20.67 25.32
N ARG A 184 10.83 -19.91 26.41
CA ARG A 184 9.58 -19.79 27.21
C ARG A 184 9.21 -18.34 27.48
N ARG A 185 10.19 -17.43 27.48
CA ARG A 185 9.99 -15.98 27.54
C ARG A 185 10.39 -15.37 26.20
N ILE A 186 9.39 -15.17 25.37
CA ILE A 186 9.53 -14.65 23.99
C ILE A 186 8.92 -13.26 23.95
N ALA A 187 9.68 -12.27 23.51
CA ALA A 187 9.18 -10.92 23.32
C ALA A 187 8.65 -10.73 21.90
N LEU A 188 7.56 -10.00 21.77
CA LEU A 188 6.97 -9.59 20.50
C LEU A 188 7.07 -8.07 20.34
N LEU A 189 7.86 -7.59 19.37
CA LEU A 189 7.84 -6.20 18.92
C LEU A 189 7.00 -6.13 17.65
N ASN A 190 5.76 -5.69 17.81
CA ASN A 190 4.71 -5.69 16.80
C ASN A 190 4.58 -4.31 16.11
N GLY A 191 3.67 -4.20 15.16
CA GLY A 191 3.29 -2.94 14.51
C GLY A 191 2.41 -2.03 15.37
N VAL A 192 2.03 -0.89 14.81
CA VAL A 192 1.21 0.12 15.50
C VAL A 192 -0.10 -0.48 16.00
N LYS A 193 -0.40 -0.22 17.27
CA LYS A 193 -1.64 -0.65 17.91
C LYS A 193 -2.88 -0.12 17.16
N GLY A 194 -3.90 -0.96 17.01
CA GLY A 194 -5.14 -0.62 16.30
C GLY A 194 -5.12 -0.99 14.81
N ARG A 195 -3.96 -1.31 14.23
CA ARG A 195 -3.89 -1.87 12.87
C ARG A 195 -4.30 -3.34 12.91
N THR A 196 -5.11 -3.76 11.95
CA THR A 196 -5.65 -5.13 11.90
C THR A 196 -4.56 -6.18 11.81
N PHE A 197 -3.51 -5.96 11.01
CA PHE A 197 -2.39 -6.88 10.91
C PHE A 197 -1.66 -7.07 12.26
N ALA A 198 -1.51 -6.00 13.05
CA ALA A 198 -0.86 -6.07 14.35
C ALA A 198 -1.71 -6.86 15.35
N GLN A 199 -3.03 -6.69 15.32
CA GLN A 199 -3.94 -7.50 16.11
C GLN A 199 -3.87 -8.98 15.75
N HIS A 200 -3.92 -9.32 14.46
CA HIS A 200 -3.84 -10.71 13.98
C HIS A 200 -2.51 -11.35 14.37
N ARG A 201 -1.40 -10.63 14.28
CA ARG A 201 -0.10 -11.10 14.75
C ARG A 201 -0.11 -11.40 16.24
N GLU A 202 -0.64 -10.52 17.06
CA GLU A 202 -0.74 -10.73 18.51
C GLU A 202 -1.64 -11.92 18.84
N ILE A 203 -2.75 -12.13 18.10
CA ILE A 203 -3.61 -13.31 18.26
C ILE A 203 -2.80 -14.60 18.04
N GLY A 204 -2.05 -14.70 16.93
CA GLY A 204 -1.23 -15.88 16.65
C GLY A 204 -0.13 -16.12 17.69
N TYR A 205 0.57 -15.07 18.12
CA TYR A 205 1.55 -15.15 19.18
C TYR A 205 0.95 -15.68 20.49
N ARG A 206 -0.20 -15.13 20.90
CA ARG A 206 -0.90 -15.57 22.12
C ARG A 206 -1.41 -17.00 22.00
N ALA A 207 -1.95 -17.39 20.87
CA ALA A 207 -2.44 -18.75 20.63
C ALA A 207 -1.33 -19.79 20.81
N ALA A 208 -0.15 -19.55 20.24
CA ALA A 208 0.98 -20.47 20.36
C ALA A 208 1.48 -20.63 21.81
N LEU A 209 1.57 -19.53 22.57
CA LEU A 209 1.95 -19.58 23.99
C LEU A 209 0.91 -20.34 24.81
N THR A 210 -0.37 -20.03 24.63
CA THR A 210 -1.47 -20.68 25.35
C THR A 210 -1.53 -22.17 25.06
N ALA A 211 -1.31 -22.59 23.80
CA ALA A 211 -1.25 -24.01 23.42
C ALA A 211 -0.15 -24.80 24.12
N ARG A 212 0.87 -24.12 24.65
CA ARG A 212 1.97 -24.70 25.46
C ARG A 212 1.82 -24.44 26.97
N GLY A 213 0.63 -24.00 27.42
CA GLY A 213 0.35 -23.72 28.83
C GLY A 213 1.10 -22.50 29.39
N LEU A 214 1.58 -21.60 28.53
CA LEU A 214 2.30 -20.40 28.95
C LEU A 214 1.36 -19.19 28.97
N SER A 215 1.48 -18.37 30.02
CA SER A 215 0.80 -17.07 30.07
C SER A 215 1.55 -16.02 29.24
N VAL A 216 0.80 -15.11 28.67
CA VAL A 216 1.36 -13.95 27.96
C VAL A 216 1.71 -12.88 28.98
N ASP A 217 2.98 -12.50 29.05
CA ASP A 217 3.43 -11.35 29.83
C ASP A 217 3.22 -10.06 28.99
N PRO A 218 2.31 -9.15 29.40
CA PRO A 218 2.07 -7.92 28.65
C PRO A 218 3.31 -7.04 28.49
N ALA A 219 4.27 -7.13 29.42
CA ALA A 219 5.51 -6.37 29.34
C ALA A 219 6.47 -6.87 28.25
N LEU A 220 6.20 -8.02 27.66
CA LEU A 220 6.92 -8.58 26.51
C LEU A 220 6.22 -8.32 25.17
N VAL A 221 5.11 -7.58 25.15
CA VAL A 221 4.41 -7.21 23.92
C VAL A 221 4.54 -5.71 23.70
N GLY A 222 5.31 -5.35 22.70
CA GLY A 222 5.52 -3.96 22.30
C GLY A 222 4.83 -3.65 20.98
N ASN A 223 4.08 -2.54 20.93
CA ASN A 223 3.39 -2.06 19.74
C ASN A 223 3.89 -0.67 19.40
N SER A 224 4.48 -0.48 18.20
CA SER A 224 5.00 0.82 17.76
C SER A 224 5.14 0.92 16.26
N ALA A 225 5.53 2.10 15.78
CA ALA A 225 5.99 2.29 14.41
C ALA A 225 7.21 1.41 14.11
N PHE A 226 7.35 1.01 12.85
CA PHE A 226 8.41 0.12 12.38
C PHE A 226 9.74 0.88 12.14
N THR A 227 10.27 1.55 13.17
CA THR A 227 11.60 2.16 13.12
C THR A 227 12.59 1.39 13.99
N ASP A 228 13.86 1.37 13.58
CA ASP A 228 14.92 0.69 14.32
C ASP A 228 15.19 1.36 15.67
N GLU A 229 15.09 2.68 15.77
CA GLU A 229 15.33 3.43 17.00
C GLU A 229 14.27 3.14 18.08
N ILE A 230 12.99 3.11 17.69
CA ILE A 230 11.92 2.78 18.65
C ILE A 230 12.03 1.32 19.09
N ALA A 231 12.28 0.42 18.14
CA ALA A 231 12.47 -0.99 18.42
C ALA A 231 13.68 -1.24 19.35
N PHE A 232 14.77 -0.51 19.13
CA PHE A 232 15.95 -0.55 19.99
C PHE A 232 15.62 -0.19 21.43
N ARG A 233 14.95 0.94 21.69
CA ARG A 233 14.56 1.37 23.04
C ARG A 233 13.63 0.37 23.72
N MET A 234 12.66 -0.15 22.97
CA MET A 234 11.74 -1.15 23.51
C MET A 234 12.45 -2.45 23.86
N ALA A 235 13.33 -2.94 22.99
CA ALA A 235 14.12 -4.14 23.24
C ALA A 235 15.06 -3.96 24.44
N GLN A 236 15.69 -2.79 24.62
CA GLN A 236 16.48 -2.48 25.79
C GLN A 236 15.67 -2.62 27.07
N ALA A 237 14.51 -1.97 27.14
CA ALA A 237 13.63 -2.06 28.31
C ALA A 237 13.18 -3.50 28.61
N MET A 238 12.92 -4.32 27.57
CA MET A 238 12.60 -5.73 27.75
C MET A 238 13.79 -6.56 28.24
N LEU A 239 15.01 -6.27 27.78
CA LEU A 239 16.24 -6.96 28.20
C LEU A 239 16.66 -6.63 29.66
N GLU A 240 16.24 -5.48 30.19
CA GLU A 240 16.45 -5.09 31.57
C GLU A 240 15.57 -5.87 32.59
N GLN A 241 14.48 -6.48 32.10
CA GLN A 241 13.59 -7.28 32.96
C GLN A 241 14.30 -8.48 33.56
N ARG A 242 13.78 -8.95 34.72
CA ARG A 242 14.24 -10.15 35.36
C ARG A 242 13.05 -11.07 35.72
N PRO A 243 12.99 -12.28 35.13
CA PRO A 243 13.87 -12.83 34.10
C PRO A 243 13.69 -12.10 32.77
N ARG A 244 14.79 -11.98 32.00
CA ARG A 244 14.74 -11.35 30.65
C ARG A 244 14.12 -12.29 29.60
N PRO A 245 13.61 -11.77 28.46
CA PRO A 245 13.25 -12.60 27.32
C PRO A 245 14.48 -13.30 26.75
N THR A 246 14.31 -14.50 26.22
CA THR A 246 15.38 -15.31 25.60
C THR A 246 15.25 -15.36 24.09
N ALA A 247 14.15 -14.85 23.54
CA ALA A 247 13.91 -14.72 22.10
C ALA A 247 13.04 -13.49 21.81
N PHE A 248 13.17 -12.99 20.60
CA PHE A 248 12.38 -11.86 20.07
C PHE A 248 11.72 -12.22 18.76
N LEU A 249 10.46 -11.85 18.61
CA LEU A 249 9.74 -11.79 17.34
C LEU A 249 9.65 -10.32 16.92
N ALA A 250 10.19 -10.01 15.75
CA ALA A 250 10.20 -8.67 15.21
C ALA A 250 9.20 -8.54 14.06
N GLY A 251 8.32 -7.56 14.14
CA GLY A 251 7.25 -7.32 13.17
C GLY A 251 7.72 -6.83 11.79
N SER A 252 8.97 -6.38 11.68
CA SER A 252 9.60 -5.94 10.43
C SER A 252 11.12 -6.06 10.49
N MET A 253 11.78 -5.93 9.34
CA MET A 253 13.23 -5.90 9.26
C MET A 253 13.83 -4.74 10.07
N MET A 254 13.23 -3.55 10.00
CA MET A 254 13.71 -2.39 10.78
C MET A 254 13.58 -2.65 12.29
N THR A 255 12.48 -3.27 12.71
CA THR A 255 12.30 -3.70 14.10
C THR A 255 13.39 -4.71 14.51
N ALA A 256 13.71 -5.68 13.65
CA ALA A 256 14.76 -6.65 13.91
C ALA A 256 16.13 -5.98 14.07
N LEU A 257 16.49 -5.01 13.24
CA LEU A 257 17.74 -4.24 13.36
C LEU A 257 17.84 -3.53 14.72
N GLY A 258 16.75 -2.92 15.19
CA GLY A 258 16.69 -2.30 16.52
C GLY A 258 16.91 -3.33 17.65
N VAL A 259 16.30 -4.51 17.55
CA VAL A 259 16.51 -5.61 18.49
C VAL A 259 17.96 -6.08 18.51
N PHE A 260 18.57 -6.27 17.33
CA PHE A 260 19.99 -6.65 17.22
C PHE A 260 20.92 -5.64 17.91
N ARG A 261 20.69 -4.35 17.70
CA ARG A 261 21.45 -3.28 18.36
C ARG A 261 21.33 -3.38 19.89
N ALA A 262 20.10 -3.59 20.41
CA ALA A 262 19.86 -3.70 21.84
C ALA A 262 20.55 -4.92 22.45
N ILE A 263 20.50 -6.09 21.81
CA ILE A 263 21.16 -7.32 22.25
C ILE A 263 22.68 -7.12 22.32
N ARG A 264 23.27 -6.54 21.27
CA ARG A 264 24.72 -6.25 21.25
C ARG A 264 25.14 -5.26 22.33
N GLN A 265 24.36 -4.19 22.54
CA GLN A 265 24.67 -3.20 23.57
C GLN A 265 24.56 -3.79 24.99
N ALA A 266 23.67 -4.77 25.20
CA ALA A 266 23.55 -5.51 26.46
C ALA A 266 24.68 -6.53 26.67
N GLY A 267 25.67 -6.64 25.76
CA GLY A 267 26.77 -7.60 25.82
C GLY A 267 26.32 -9.05 25.63
N LEU A 268 25.16 -9.27 25.00
CA LEU A 268 24.60 -10.59 24.74
C LEU A 268 24.97 -11.07 23.33
N GLN A 269 25.03 -12.40 23.17
CA GLN A 269 25.21 -13.06 21.89
C GLN A 269 23.85 -13.59 21.39
N LEU A 270 23.75 -13.72 20.07
CA LEU A 270 22.60 -14.35 19.38
C LEU A 270 22.86 -15.82 19.20
#